data_81eb50ff14e899fe2864ee2240760a4c
#
_entry.id   81eb50ff14e899fe2864ee2240760a4c
#
_cell.length_a   1.000
_cell.length_b   1.000
_cell.length_c   1.000
_cell.angle_alpha   90.00
_cell.angle_beta   90.00
_cell.angle_gamma   90.00
#
_symmetry.space_group_name_H-M   'P 1'
#
loop_
_entity.id
_entity.type
_entity.pdbx_description
1 polymer ?
#
loop_
_entity_poly.entity_id
_entity_poly.type
_entity_poly.pdbx_seq_one_letter_code
_entity_poly.pdbx_strand_id
1 'polypeptide(L)' 'MSREKQGYRDTIAQLNEMFPDKGMLTKTEAAKFMGVDIKTVKRRGIKFNEATGRITKADLARQVCV' A
#
# COMPACT_ATOMS: atom_id res chain seq x y z
N MET A 1 13.99 10.85 -18.08
CA MET A 1 14.49 10.16 -16.92
C MET A 1 13.41 9.84 -15.92
N SER A 2 13.37 8.63 -15.53
CA SER A 2 12.42 8.22 -14.54
C SER A 2 13.08 8.32 -13.16
N ARG A 3 12.42 8.95 -12.25
CA ARG A 3 12.89 8.96 -10.88
C ARG A 3 11.69 8.76 -9.98
N GLU A 4 11.97 8.14 -8.87
CA GLU A 4 10.93 7.88 -7.90
C GLU A 4 10.37 9.19 -7.38
N LYS A 5 9.07 9.20 -7.21
CA LYS A 5 8.44 10.32 -6.58
C LYS A 5 8.86 10.35 -5.12
N GLN A 6 9.07 11.53 -4.60
CA GLN A 6 9.43 11.68 -3.21
C GLN A 6 8.40 11.02 -2.31
N GLY A 7 7.13 11.12 -2.68
CA GLY A 7 6.06 10.50 -1.92
C GLY A 7 6.17 8.98 -1.85
N TYR A 8 6.74 8.36 -2.89
CA TYR A 8 6.90 6.91 -2.89
C TYR A 8 7.82 6.46 -1.75
N ARG A 9 8.96 7.11 -1.59
CA ARG A 9 9.89 6.77 -0.52
C ARG A 9 9.30 7.04 0.84
N ASP A 10 8.60 8.16 0.99
CA ASP A 10 7.96 8.49 2.25
C ASP A 10 6.90 7.45 2.59
N THR A 11 6.14 7.01 1.61
CA THR A 11 5.12 6.00 1.80
C THR A 11 5.73 4.68 2.25
N ILE A 12 6.83 4.26 1.61
CA ILE A 12 7.53 3.04 1.99
C ILE A 12 8.03 3.15 3.42
N ALA A 13 8.60 4.29 3.79
CA ALA A 13 9.10 4.50 5.14
C ALA A 13 7.98 4.39 6.17
N GLN A 14 6.84 5.01 5.88
CA GLN A 14 5.69 4.93 6.78
C GLN A 14 5.15 3.51 6.90
N LEU A 15 5.11 2.78 5.79
CA LEU A 15 4.68 1.40 5.83
C LEU A 15 5.61 0.55 6.68
N ASN A 16 6.90 0.80 6.58
CA ASN A 16 7.88 0.08 7.39
C ASN A 16 7.75 0.41 8.87
N GLU A 17 7.38 1.65 9.20
CA GLU A 17 7.16 2.01 10.59
C GLU A 17 5.90 1.37 11.16
N MET A 18 4.82 1.35 10.37
CA MET A 18 3.56 0.80 10.84
C MET A 18 3.56 -0.73 10.89
N PHE A 19 4.26 -1.35 9.95
CA PHE A 19 4.27 -2.80 9.82
C PHE A 19 5.69 -3.32 9.66
N PRO A 20 6.53 -3.15 10.69
CA PRO A 20 7.96 -3.49 10.56
C PRO A 20 8.22 -4.97 10.31
N ASP A 21 7.33 -5.83 10.80
CA ASP A 21 7.53 -7.27 10.70
C ASP A 21 6.77 -7.90 9.53
N LYS A 22 6.16 -7.08 8.69
CA LYS A 22 5.35 -7.61 7.60
C LYS A 22 5.91 -7.18 6.25
N GLY A 23 6.01 -8.13 5.34
CA GLY A 23 6.37 -7.82 3.95
C GLY A 23 5.17 -7.56 3.09
N MET A 24 4.00 -8.11 3.48
CA MET A 24 2.76 -7.97 2.75
C MET A 24 1.66 -7.52 3.70
N LEU A 25 0.67 -6.82 3.15
CA LEU A 25 -0.43 -6.27 3.92
C LEU A 25 -1.75 -6.83 3.44
N THR A 26 -2.69 -7.00 4.36
CA THR A 26 -4.06 -7.37 4.01
C THR A 26 -4.83 -6.14 3.60
N LYS A 27 -6.04 -6.36 3.09
CA LYS A 27 -6.92 -5.25 2.71
C LYS A 27 -7.20 -4.33 3.89
N THR A 28 -7.44 -4.91 5.06
CA THR A 28 -7.71 -4.15 6.26
C THR A 28 -6.51 -3.28 6.63
N GLU A 29 -5.31 -3.86 6.55
CA GLU A 29 -4.11 -3.12 6.88
C GLU A 29 -3.85 -1.99 5.89
N ALA A 30 -4.08 -2.25 4.61
CA ALA A 30 -3.93 -1.21 3.60
C ALA A 30 -4.92 -0.07 3.84
N ALA A 31 -6.17 -0.41 4.16
CA ALA A 31 -7.18 0.60 4.46
C ALA A 31 -6.79 1.42 5.69
N LYS A 32 -6.27 0.76 6.70
CA LYS A 32 -5.83 1.43 7.91
C LYS A 32 -4.68 2.40 7.63
N PHE A 33 -3.74 1.96 6.80
CA PHE A 33 -2.63 2.83 6.42
C PHE A 33 -3.13 4.05 5.65
N MET A 34 -4.08 3.86 4.77
CA MET A 34 -4.61 4.94 3.96
C MET A 34 -5.61 5.81 4.71
N GLY A 35 -6.07 5.35 5.88
CA GLY A 35 -7.05 6.09 6.67
C GLY A 35 -8.44 6.07 6.06
N VAL A 36 -8.79 5.01 5.34
CA VAL A 36 -10.08 4.90 4.67
C VAL A 36 -10.68 3.52 4.89
N ASP A 37 -11.90 3.34 4.42
CA ASP A 37 -12.59 2.05 4.49
C ASP A 37 -12.07 1.10 3.44
N ILE A 38 -12.30 -0.20 3.68
CA ILE A 38 -11.98 -1.22 2.68
C ILE A 38 -12.73 -0.93 1.38
N LYS A 39 -13.96 -0.47 1.47
CA LYS A 39 -14.73 -0.12 0.28
C LYS A 39 -14.05 0.98 -0.53
N THR A 40 -13.48 1.95 0.16
CA THR A 40 -12.77 3.04 -0.52
C THR A 40 -11.51 2.54 -1.17
N VAL A 41 -10.82 1.61 -0.53
CA VAL A 41 -9.63 0.98 -1.11
C VAL A 41 -9.98 0.32 -2.44
N LYS A 42 -11.07 -0.42 -2.47
CA LYS A 42 -11.53 -1.06 -3.70
C LYS A 42 -11.94 -0.04 -4.74
N ARG A 43 -12.60 1.01 -4.31
CA ARG A 43 -13.07 2.05 -5.23
C ARG A 43 -11.90 2.75 -5.91
N ARG A 44 -10.80 2.91 -5.21
CA ARG A 44 -9.61 3.53 -5.77
C ARG A 44 -8.87 2.63 -6.75
N GLY A 45 -9.29 1.39 -6.85
CA GLY A 45 -8.67 0.47 -7.78
C GLY A 45 -7.38 -0.13 -7.30
N ILE A 46 -7.17 -0.15 -5.99
CA ILE A 46 -6.00 -0.78 -5.42
C ILE A 46 -6.11 -2.28 -5.64
N LYS A 47 -5.14 -2.84 -6.33
CA LYS A 47 -5.15 -4.26 -6.68
C LYS A 47 -4.33 -5.07 -5.70
N PHE A 48 -4.90 -6.17 -5.26
CA PHE A 48 -4.26 -7.10 -4.34
C PHE A 48 -4.00 -8.42 -5.05
N ASN A 49 -3.04 -9.18 -4.54
CA ASN A 49 -2.77 -10.52 -5.06
C ASN A 49 -4.00 -11.39 -4.83
N GLU A 50 -4.57 -11.92 -5.89
CA GLU A 50 -5.81 -12.69 -5.80
C GLU A 50 -5.60 -14.00 -5.05
N ALA A 51 -4.44 -14.59 -5.14
CA ALA A 51 -4.17 -15.86 -4.50
C ALA A 51 -4.12 -15.73 -2.97
N THR A 52 -3.59 -14.63 -2.47
CA THR A 52 -3.42 -14.44 -1.03
C THR A 52 -4.32 -13.34 -0.45
N GLY A 53 -4.88 -12.49 -1.30
CA GLY A 53 -5.64 -11.34 -0.85
C GLY A 53 -4.79 -10.28 -0.18
N ARG A 54 -3.48 -10.29 -0.46
CA ARG A 54 -2.53 -9.38 0.16
C ARG A 54 -1.80 -8.59 -0.90
N ILE A 55 -1.10 -7.55 -0.45
CA ILE A 55 -0.35 -6.69 -1.35
C ILE A 55 1.01 -6.42 -0.70
N THR A 56 2.05 -6.37 -1.52
CA THR A 56 3.37 -6.01 -0.99
C THR A 56 3.42 -4.53 -0.69
N LYS A 57 4.32 -4.14 0.21
CA LYS A 57 4.49 -2.74 0.55
C LYS A 57 4.86 -1.91 -0.68
N ALA A 58 5.74 -2.46 -1.52
CA ALA A 58 6.16 -1.74 -2.72
C ALA A 58 5.00 -1.53 -3.68
N ASP A 59 4.17 -2.55 -3.88
CA ASP A 59 3.01 -2.42 -4.76
C ASP A 59 2.02 -1.40 -4.23
N LEU A 60 1.75 -1.44 -2.93
CA LEU A 60 0.84 -0.49 -2.33
C LEU A 60 1.37 0.93 -2.48
N ALA A 61 2.65 1.13 -2.23
CA ALA A 61 3.25 2.46 -2.35
C ALA A 61 3.14 2.98 -3.78
N ARG A 62 3.37 2.12 -4.77
CA ARG A 62 3.25 2.54 -6.16
C ARG A 62 1.82 2.95 -6.50
N GLN A 63 0.85 2.20 -6.02
CA GLN A 63 -0.54 2.48 -6.33
C GLN A 63 -1.06 3.71 -5.60
N VAL A 64 -0.55 3.96 -4.41
CA VAL A 64 -0.95 5.13 -3.63
C VAL A 64 -0.31 6.40 -4.16
N CYS A 65 0.90 6.31 -4.69
CA CYS A 65 1.67 7.45 -5.16
C CYS A 65 1.60 7.66 -6.66
N VAL A 66 0.48 7.40 -7.24
CA VAL A 66 0.31 7.58 -8.69
C VAL A 66 0.29 9.04 -9.09
#